data_b1c7d60d67494b82c80137dc68e4f448
#
_entry.id   b1c7d60d67494b82c80137dc68e4f448
#
_cell.length_a   1.000
_cell.length_b   1.000
_cell.length_c   1.000
_cell.angle_alpha   90.00
_cell.angle_beta   90.00
_cell.angle_gamma   90.00
#
_symmetry.space_group_name_H-M   'P 1'
#
loop_
_entity.id
_entity.type
_entity.pdbx_description
1 polymer ?
#
loop_
_entity_poly.entity_id
_entity_poly.type
_entity_poly.pdbx_seq_one_letter_code
_entity_poly.pdbx_strand_id
1 'polypeptide(L)'
;MVESAVKQAYEVAKKRYAAIGVDTDDVLKKLQDVKISMHCWQGDDVHGFWNADGELTGGILSTGNYPGAARTPEELRQDIEKAYSLIPGKHKLNLHAIYLDTDEKVDLDEIEPRPFQKWVDWAKEHQVGLDFNPTFFSHPMMKDGFTLASPDSKVRAFWIEHGKRSRRVAEYFGKELGETCYTNFWVPDGFKDNPVDRLAPRKRLMESLDEIFSEEIDERYNKDAVESKLFGIGAEAYTVGSHEFYMGYGLTRGKMILLDAGHFHPTETISNKLSSLALFSKGVMLHVSRPVRWDSDHVVIMDDELQEIAKEIVRNDLLDKAVIGLDFFDATINRIAAWVVGMRNTQKALLKALLEPTGELRTMELEQDLTKRLVVTEELKDFPYADVWNYFCETNGVPVGLAWYNEVKAYEEQVLSQRN
;
A
#
# COMPACT_ATOMS: atom_id res chain seq x y z
N MET A 1 -18.98 -17.55 32.88
CA MET A 1 -18.70 -16.21 32.28
C MET A 1 -19.86 -15.86 31.37
N VAL A 2 -20.42 -14.67 31.47
CA VAL A 2 -21.46 -14.19 30.55
C VAL A 2 -20.81 -13.98 29.20
N GLU A 3 -21.38 -14.60 28.16
CA GLU A 3 -20.91 -14.43 26.78
C GLU A 3 -21.08 -12.97 26.36
N SER A 4 -20.06 -12.40 25.64
CA SER A 4 -20.14 -11.00 25.19
C SER A 4 -21.28 -10.79 24.20
N ALA A 5 -21.86 -9.58 24.18
CA ALA A 5 -22.89 -9.24 23.21
C ALA A 5 -22.38 -9.36 21.76
N VAL A 6 -21.09 -9.10 21.54
CA VAL A 6 -20.42 -9.27 20.24
C VAL A 6 -20.44 -10.73 19.82
N LYS A 7 -20.06 -11.64 20.72
CA LYS A 7 -20.06 -13.08 20.42
C LYS A 7 -21.47 -13.61 20.16
N GLN A 8 -22.48 -13.17 20.93
CA GLN A 8 -23.87 -13.55 20.69
C GLN A 8 -24.37 -13.09 19.29
N ALA A 9 -24.04 -11.87 18.88
CA ALA A 9 -24.37 -11.35 17.55
C ALA A 9 -23.64 -12.16 16.46
N TYR A 10 -22.36 -12.49 16.66
CA TYR A 10 -21.59 -13.34 15.75
C TYR A 10 -22.23 -14.72 15.56
N GLU A 11 -22.70 -15.38 16.62
CA GLU A 11 -23.35 -16.69 16.52
C GLU A 11 -24.64 -16.64 15.67
N VAL A 12 -25.37 -15.52 15.70
CA VAL A 12 -26.52 -15.30 14.82
C VAL A 12 -26.05 -15.10 13.38
N ALA A 13 -25.05 -14.26 13.15
CA ALA A 13 -24.47 -14.02 11.84
C ALA A 13 -23.95 -15.33 11.21
N LYS A 14 -23.21 -16.12 11.98
CA LYS A 14 -22.66 -17.42 11.57
C LYS A 14 -23.74 -18.36 11.02
N LYS A 15 -24.90 -18.44 11.68
CA LYS A 15 -26.03 -19.26 11.21
C LYS A 15 -26.62 -18.73 9.88
N ARG A 16 -26.68 -17.42 9.70
CA ARG A 16 -27.17 -16.82 8.46
C ARG A 16 -26.23 -17.12 7.29
N TYR A 17 -24.92 -16.98 7.49
CA TYR A 17 -23.91 -17.30 6.48
C TYR A 17 -23.83 -18.79 6.17
N ALA A 18 -23.94 -19.65 7.19
CA ALA A 18 -24.00 -21.11 7.00
C ALA A 18 -25.20 -21.53 6.12
N ALA A 19 -26.33 -20.84 6.21
CA ALA A 19 -27.50 -21.11 5.39
C ALA A 19 -27.29 -20.89 3.87
N ILE A 20 -26.25 -20.11 3.51
CA ILE A 20 -25.81 -19.88 2.12
C ILE A 20 -24.47 -20.54 1.82
N GLY A 21 -24.06 -21.56 2.62
CA GLY A 21 -22.86 -22.34 2.37
C GLY A 21 -21.53 -21.65 2.74
N VAL A 22 -21.54 -20.57 3.53
CA VAL A 22 -20.33 -19.85 3.94
C VAL A 22 -19.98 -20.17 5.40
N ASP A 23 -18.77 -20.65 5.64
CA ASP A 23 -18.20 -20.88 6.96
C ASP A 23 -17.44 -19.63 7.43
N THR A 24 -18.04 -18.91 8.40
CA THR A 24 -17.45 -17.66 8.90
C THR A 24 -16.18 -17.88 9.72
N ASP A 25 -15.99 -19.05 10.36
CA ASP A 25 -14.76 -19.35 11.11
C ASP A 25 -13.58 -19.54 10.14
N ASP A 26 -13.79 -20.22 9.00
CA ASP A 26 -12.79 -20.35 7.94
C ASP A 26 -12.47 -19.00 7.30
N VAL A 27 -13.50 -18.17 7.06
CA VAL A 27 -13.35 -16.80 6.56
C VAL A 27 -12.47 -15.96 7.48
N LEU A 28 -12.74 -15.97 8.79
CA LEU A 28 -11.95 -15.21 9.76
C LEU A 28 -10.50 -15.70 9.86
N LYS A 29 -10.29 -17.00 9.75
CA LYS A 29 -8.95 -17.58 9.68
C LYS A 29 -8.19 -17.11 8.45
N LYS A 30 -8.81 -17.11 7.27
CA LYS A 30 -8.21 -16.56 6.05
C LYS A 30 -7.89 -15.09 6.19
N LEU A 31 -8.82 -14.28 6.71
CA LEU A 31 -8.61 -12.85 6.93
C LEU A 31 -7.46 -12.57 7.90
N GLN A 32 -7.28 -13.40 8.94
CA GLN A 32 -6.19 -13.29 9.92
C GLN A 32 -4.81 -13.43 9.27
N ASP A 33 -4.70 -14.19 8.19
CA ASP A 33 -3.44 -14.43 7.49
C ASP A 33 -3.14 -13.40 6.39
N VAL A 34 -4.12 -12.57 6.00
CA VAL A 34 -3.90 -11.49 5.02
C VAL A 34 -3.15 -10.35 5.67
N LYS A 35 -1.96 -10.04 5.15
CA LYS A 35 -1.16 -8.90 5.57
C LYS A 35 -1.38 -7.73 4.63
N ILE A 36 -1.72 -6.57 5.19
CA ILE A 36 -1.79 -5.31 4.46
C ILE A 36 -0.58 -4.46 4.86
N SER A 37 0.14 -3.93 3.87
CA SER A 37 1.28 -3.05 4.08
C SER A 37 0.81 -1.62 4.28
N MET A 38 0.94 -1.12 5.52
CA MET A 38 0.61 0.25 5.86
C MET A 38 1.80 1.16 5.55
N HIS A 39 1.57 2.20 4.80
CA HIS A 39 2.59 3.18 4.44
C HIS A 39 2.93 4.12 5.61
N CYS A 40 4.22 4.40 5.83
CA CYS A 40 4.66 5.23 6.95
C CYS A 40 4.43 6.73 6.72
N TRP A 41 4.40 7.19 5.48
CA TRP A 41 4.41 8.61 5.09
C TRP A 41 3.13 9.39 5.35
N GLN A 42 2.04 8.75 5.76
CA GLN A 42 0.88 9.43 6.32
C GLN A 42 1.18 10.10 7.66
N GLY A 43 2.17 9.61 8.43
CA GLY A 43 2.42 10.07 9.79
C GLY A 43 3.16 11.42 9.90
N ASP A 44 3.91 11.78 8.86
CA ASP A 44 4.79 12.94 8.80
C ASP A 44 4.62 13.79 7.53
N ASP A 45 3.52 13.62 6.79
CA ASP A 45 3.22 14.36 5.56
C ASP A 45 4.26 14.17 4.44
N VAL A 46 4.81 12.96 4.33
CA VAL A 46 5.78 12.54 3.29
C VAL A 46 7.17 13.19 3.40
N HIS A 47 7.48 13.91 4.46
CA HIS A 47 8.78 14.62 4.59
C HIS A 47 9.96 13.66 4.76
N GLY A 48 9.78 12.57 5.51
CA GLY A 48 10.88 11.69 5.90
C GLY A 48 11.87 12.38 6.85
N PHE A 49 12.99 11.72 7.12
CA PHE A 49 13.99 12.22 8.10
C PHE A 49 15.37 12.45 7.48
N TRP A 50 15.56 12.14 6.20
CA TRP A 50 16.82 12.35 5.49
C TRP A 50 17.16 13.84 5.33
N ASN A 51 16.18 14.67 4.99
CA ASN A 51 16.30 16.12 4.84
C ASN A 51 14.97 16.78 5.23
N ALA A 52 14.63 16.70 6.51
CA ALA A 52 13.33 17.11 7.03
C ALA A 52 12.97 18.58 6.74
N ASP A 53 13.96 19.44 6.54
CA ASP A 53 13.77 20.87 6.19
C ASP A 53 13.75 21.10 4.66
N GLY A 54 13.88 20.04 3.86
CA GLY A 54 13.93 20.10 2.39
C GLY A 54 12.55 20.31 1.76
N GLU A 55 12.55 20.91 0.55
CA GLU A 55 11.33 21.00 -0.25
C GLU A 55 10.97 19.65 -0.88
N LEU A 56 9.68 19.30 -0.84
CA LEU A 56 9.15 18.15 -1.58
C LEU A 56 9.18 18.42 -3.08
N THR A 57 9.63 17.43 -3.84
CA THR A 57 9.69 17.47 -5.32
C THR A 57 9.02 16.22 -5.91
N GLY A 58 9.07 16.03 -7.23
CA GLY A 58 8.47 14.87 -7.89
C GLY A 58 6.96 14.91 -8.00
N GLY A 59 6.35 16.06 -7.73
CA GLY A 59 4.90 16.25 -7.79
C GLY A 59 4.16 15.76 -6.54
N ILE A 60 4.87 15.45 -5.46
CA ILE A 60 4.30 15.05 -4.18
C ILE A 60 4.01 16.30 -3.35
N LEU A 61 2.77 16.41 -2.86
CA LEU A 61 2.33 17.50 -2.00
C LEU A 61 1.26 17.00 -1.03
N SER A 62 1.60 16.91 0.25
CA SER A 62 0.59 16.73 1.30
C SER A 62 -0.09 18.05 1.61
N THR A 63 -1.42 18.06 1.66
CA THR A 63 -2.22 19.26 1.91
C THR A 63 -2.91 19.19 3.26
N GLY A 64 -2.86 20.33 3.99
CA GLY A 64 -3.47 20.44 5.30
C GLY A 64 -2.46 20.94 6.34
N ASN A 65 -2.95 21.13 7.55
CA ASN A 65 -2.16 21.61 8.68
C ASN A 65 -2.67 21.02 10.01
N TYR A 66 -3.18 19.80 9.98
CA TYR A 66 -3.60 19.12 11.20
C TYR A 66 -2.38 18.96 12.13
N PRO A 67 -2.49 19.34 13.44
CA PRO A 67 -1.35 19.30 14.33
C PRO A 67 -0.86 17.89 14.64
N GLY A 68 0.38 17.78 15.12
CA GLY A 68 0.93 16.53 15.66
C GLY A 68 1.57 15.59 14.65
N ALA A 69 2.02 16.09 13.48
CA ALA A 69 2.86 15.30 12.57
C ALA A 69 4.12 14.79 13.29
N ALA A 70 4.57 13.58 12.93
CA ALA A 70 5.79 13.01 13.48
C ALA A 70 7.02 13.82 12.98
N ARG A 71 7.92 14.17 13.88
CA ARG A 71 9.12 14.98 13.60
C ARG A 71 10.41 14.15 13.63
N THR A 72 10.32 12.95 14.19
CA THR A 72 11.45 12.03 14.33
C THR A 72 11.01 10.59 14.02
N PRO A 73 11.95 9.71 13.65
CA PRO A 73 11.63 8.29 13.47
C PRO A 73 10.98 7.65 14.71
N GLU A 74 11.36 8.09 15.91
CA GLU A 74 10.81 7.59 17.17
C GLU A 74 9.33 8.00 17.34
N GLU A 75 9.00 9.27 17.09
CA GLU A 75 7.61 9.75 17.12
C GLU A 75 6.76 9.02 16.09
N LEU A 76 7.32 8.73 14.90
CA LEU A 76 6.63 8.00 13.86
C LEU A 76 6.36 6.55 14.27
N ARG A 77 7.34 5.84 14.87
CA ARG A 77 7.12 4.49 15.43
C ARG A 77 6.02 4.49 16.48
N GLN A 78 6.04 5.45 17.39
CA GLN A 78 5.02 5.59 18.43
C GLN A 78 3.61 5.75 17.83
N ASP A 79 3.47 6.54 16.78
CA ASP A 79 2.19 6.75 16.09
C ASP A 79 1.72 5.48 15.34
N ILE A 80 2.65 4.77 14.71
CA ILE A 80 2.39 3.50 14.05
C ILE A 80 1.93 2.44 15.07
N GLU A 81 2.59 2.34 16.21
CA GLU A 81 2.18 1.45 17.31
C GLU A 81 0.76 1.75 17.78
N LYS A 82 0.43 3.05 17.94
CA LYS A 82 -0.93 3.45 18.28
C LYS A 82 -1.92 3.04 17.22
N ALA A 83 -1.62 3.25 15.94
CA ALA A 83 -2.47 2.83 14.84
C ALA A 83 -2.68 1.29 14.86
N TYR A 84 -1.61 0.52 14.97
CA TYR A 84 -1.70 -0.95 14.99
C TYR A 84 -2.45 -1.50 16.21
N SER A 85 -2.38 -0.83 17.35
CA SER A 85 -3.20 -1.22 18.52
C SER A 85 -4.71 -1.11 18.27
N LEU A 86 -5.13 -0.48 17.19
CA LEU A 86 -6.52 -0.23 16.80
C LEU A 86 -6.95 -0.99 15.53
N ILE A 87 -6.06 -1.77 14.93
CA ILE A 87 -6.29 -2.49 13.67
C ILE A 87 -6.11 -3.99 13.92
N PRO A 88 -7.13 -4.84 13.68
CA PRO A 88 -7.02 -6.27 13.92
C PRO A 88 -6.15 -6.98 12.87
N GLY A 89 -5.54 -8.11 13.24
CA GLY A 89 -4.82 -8.99 12.34
C GLY A 89 -3.31 -8.74 12.29
N LYS A 90 -2.68 -9.20 11.22
CA LYS A 90 -1.22 -9.08 10.97
C LYS A 90 -0.96 -7.96 9.98
N HIS A 91 0.17 -7.28 10.14
CA HIS A 91 0.48 -6.08 9.36
C HIS A 91 1.89 -6.13 8.78
N LYS A 92 2.10 -5.30 7.76
CA LYS A 92 3.43 -4.89 7.29
C LYS A 92 3.50 -3.37 7.30
N LEU A 93 4.70 -2.83 7.43
CA LEU A 93 4.98 -1.40 7.31
C LEU A 93 5.77 -1.16 6.02
N ASN A 94 5.34 -0.20 5.23
CA ASN A 94 6.06 0.24 4.04
C ASN A 94 6.88 1.50 4.36
N LEU A 95 8.20 1.43 4.15
CA LEU A 95 9.14 2.53 4.35
C LEU A 95 9.65 3.06 3.01
N HIS A 96 10.00 4.34 2.95
CA HIS A 96 10.83 4.92 1.91
C HIS A 96 12.29 5.09 2.37
N ALA A 97 13.20 5.20 1.43
CA ALA A 97 14.62 5.41 1.73
C ALA A 97 14.92 6.68 2.55
N ILE A 98 14.05 7.69 2.47
CA ILE A 98 14.16 8.92 3.28
C ILE A 98 13.76 8.75 4.76
N TYR A 99 13.26 7.58 5.17
CA TYR A 99 12.88 7.28 6.57
C TYR A 99 14.02 6.59 7.35
N LEU A 100 15.24 6.84 6.99
CA LEU A 100 16.41 6.35 7.73
C LEU A 100 16.43 6.93 9.18
N ASP A 101 17.00 6.18 10.10
CA ASP A 101 17.11 6.54 11.53
C ASP A 101 18.58 6.46 11.96
N THR A 102 19.32 7.53 11.71
CA THR A 102 20.75 7.65 11.99
C THR A 102 21.13 9.10 12.28
N ASP A 103 22.13 9.30 13.13
CA ASP A 103 22.74 10.62 13.36
C ASP A 103 23.88 10.92 12.34
N GLU A 104 24.22 9.94 11.51
CA GLU A 104 25.25 10.09 10.47
C GLU A 104 24.65 10.78 9.23
N LYS A 105 25.43 11.67 8.62
CA LYS A 105 25.03 12.26 7.33
C LYS A 105 25.31 11.23 6.23
N VAL A 106 24.26 10.64 5.69
CA VAL A 106 24.29 9.65 4.61
C VAL A 106 23.54 10.20 3.42
N ASP A 107 24.14 10.20 2.22
CA ASP A 107 23.44 10.56 1.02
C ASP A 107 22.63 9.39 0.45
N LEU A 108 21.65 9.65 -0.42
CA LEU A 108 20.74 8.60 -0.92
C LEU A 108 21.46 7.54 -1.76
N ASP A 109 22.55 7.88 -2.45
CA ASP A 109 23.41 6.92 -3.16
C ASP A 109 24.42 6.22 -2.28
N GLU A 110 24.44 6.51 -0.97
CA GLU A 110 25.33 5.89 0.02
C GLU A 110 24.58 5.08 1.08
N ILE A 111 23.26 4.98 1.00
CA ILE A 111 22.46 4.23 2.00
C ILE A 111 22.90 2.78 2.10
N GLU A 112 22.89 2.29 3.33
CA GLU A 112 23.23 0.92 3.74
C GLU A 112 22.13 0.39 4.68
N PRO A 113 22.10 -0.90 5.04
CA PRO A 113 21.15 -1.42 6.04
C PRO A 113 21.25 -0.76 7.42
N ARG A 114 22.45 -0.33 7.84
CA ARG A 114 22.69 0.20 9.19
C ARG A 114 21.80 1.38 9.59
N PRO A 115 21.53 2.40 8.75
CA PRO A 115 20.61 3.47 9.03
C PRO A 115 19.14 3.04 9.28
N PHE A 116 18.80 1.81 8.92
CA PHE A 116 17.46 1.24 9.11
C PHE A 116 17.41 0.17 10.22
N GLN A 117 18.51 -0.05 10.95
CA GLN A 117 18.58 -1.11 11.96
C GLN A 117 17.50 -0.95 13.05
N LYS A 118 17.24 0.27 13.52
CA LYS A 118 16.22 0.51 14.53
C LYS A 118 14.80 0.16 14.04
N TRP A 119 14.54 0.28 12.73
CA TRP A 119 13.27 -0.17 12.15
C TRP A 119 13.16 -1.68 12.13
N VAL A 120 14.26 -2.38 11.86
CA VAL A 120 14.29 -3.85 11.89
C VAL A 120 14.13 -4.37 13.32
N ASP A 121 14.79 -3.76 14.30
CA ASP A 121 14.67 -4.15 15.71
C ASP A 121 13.24 -3.94 16.22
N TRP A 122 12.66 -2.78 15.89
CA TRP A 122 11.26 -2.46 16.18
C TRP A 122 10.29 -3.45 15.49
N ALA A 123 10.52 -3.77 14.22
CA ALA A 123 9.68 -4.71 13.48
C ALA A 123 9.70 -6.13 14.08
N LYS A 124 10.89 -6.58 14.55
CA LYS A 124 11.03 -7.86 15.27
C LYS A 124 10.25 -7.86 16.60
N GLU A 125 10.36 -6.79 17.37
CA GLU A 125 9.69 -6.64 18.66
C GLU A 125 8.16 -6.69 18.48
N HIS A 126 7.63 -5.98 17.47
CA HIS A 126 6.19 -5.88 17.20
C HIS A 126 5.65 -6.95 16.23
N GLN A 127 6.50 -7.87 15.74
CA GLN A 127 6.13 -8.91 14.79
C GLN A 127 5.49 -8.35 13.50
N VAL A 128 6.02 -7.24 13.01
CA VAL A 128 5.60 -6.53 11.80
C VAL A 128 6.58 -6.84 10.67
N GLY A 129 6.08 -7.14 9.47
CA GLY A 129 6.91 -7.23 8.27
C GLY A 129 7.27 -5.84 7.75
N LEU A 130 8.35 -5.73 6.97
CA LEU A 130 8.75 -4.48 6.32
C LEU A 130 8.73 -4.62 4.80
N ASP A 131 8.22 -3.58 4.12
CA ASP A 131 8.37 -3.32 2.70
C ASP A 131 9.17 -2.03 2.51
N PHE A 132 9.71 -1.81 1.31
CA PHE A 132 10.64 -0.70 1.09
C PHE A 132 10.48 -0.06 -0.28
N ASN A 133 10.69 1.27 -0.35
CA ASN A 133 10.70 2.02 -1.60
C ASN A 133 11.99 2.84 -1.70
N PRO A 134 12.73 2.77 -2.80
CA PRO A 134 13.68 3.82 -3.12
C PRO A 134 12.95 5.14 -3.32
N THR A 135 13.62 6.25 -3.01
CA THR A 135 13.03 7.58 -3.12
C THR A 135 13.68 8.32 -4.27
N PHE A 136 12.97 8.46 -5.41
CA PHE A 136 13.45 9.14 -6.61
C PHE A 136 12.95 10.59 -6.71
N PHE A 137 12.82 11.27 -5.57
CA PHE A 137 12.33 12.64 -5.47
C PHE A 137 12.96 13.36 -4.27
N SER A 138 12.65 14.64 -4.10
CA SER A 138 13.07 15.47 -2.95
C SER A 138 14.58 15.51 -2.71
N HIS A 139 15.37 15.50 -3.80
CA HIS A 139 16.83 15.52 -3.74
C HIS A 139 17.43 16.46 -4.78
N PRO A 140 18.54 17.19 -4.49
CA PRO A 140 19.18 18.09 -5.45
C PRO A 140 19.65 17.46 -6.76
N MET A 141 19.86 16.13 -6.76
CA MET A 141 20.19 15.37 -7.97
C MET A 141 18.98 15.05 -8.84
N MET A 142 17.75 15.39 -8.44
CA MET A 142 16.63 15.44 -9.38
C MET A 142 16.71 16.75 -10.17
N LYS A 143 17.06 16.66 -11.45
CA LYS A 143 17.28 17.82 -12.30
C LYS A 143 16.28 17.87 -13.46
N ASP A 144 15.68 19.03 -13.66
CA ASP A 144 14.71 19.27 -14.74
C ASP A 144 13.57 18.24 -14.80
N GLY A 145 13.13 17.75 -13.64
CA GLY A 145 12.10 16.73 -13.52
C GLY A 145 12.57 15.30 -13.85
N PHE A 146 13.89 15.04 -13.83
CA PHE A 146 14.45 13.74 -14.20
C PHE A 146 15.43 13.17 -13.17
N THR A 147 15.35 11.87 -13.02
CA THR A 147 16.25 11.02 -12.25
C THR A 147 16.86 9.92 -13.14
N LEU A 148 16.27 8.72 -13.15
CA LEU A 148 16.73 7.58 -13.95
C LEU A 148 16.61 7.78 -15.48
N ALA A 149 15.75 8.66 -15.93
CA ALA A 149 15.61 9.00 -17.34
C ALA A 149 16.39 10.25 -17.77
N SER A 150 17.19 10.86 -16.88
CA SER A 150 17.96 12.07 -17.13
C SER A 150 18.90 11.91 -18.34
N PRO A 151 19.05 12.93 -19.21
CA PRO A 151 20.09 12.93 -20.24
C PRO A 151 21.51 13.01 -19.64
N ASP A 152 21.67 13.56 -18.43
CA ASP A 152 22.97 13.62 -17.74
C ASP A 152 23.29 12.25 -17.12
N SER A 153 24.40 11.65 -17.59
CA SER A 153 24.85 10.35 -17.09
C SER A 153 25.27 10.36 -15.62
N LYS A 154 25.71 11.50 -15.08
CA LYS A 154 26.07 11.62 -13.67
C LYS A 154 24.81 11.58 -12.78
N VAL A 155 23.75 12.23 -13.21
CA VAL A 155 22.45 12.17 -12.53
C VAL A 155 21.93 10.73 -12.53
N ARG A 156 21.96 10.05 -13.69
CA ARG A 156 21.55 8.65 -13.75
C ARG A 156 22.40 7.74 -12.87
N ALA A 157 23.74 7.91 -12.87
CA ALA A 157 24.64 7.09 -12.07
C ALA A 157 24.33 7.17 -10.56
N PHE A 158 24.05 8.39 -10.06
CA PHE A 158 23.61 8.61 -8.67
C PHE A 158 22.32 7.80 -8.36
N TRP A 159 21.31 7.95 -9.20
CA TRP A 159 20.02 7.30 -8.96
C TRP A 159 20.04 5.79 -9.22
N ILE A 160 20.89 5.29 -10.10
CA ILE A 160 21.12 3.87 -10.31
C ILE A 160 21.74 3.26 -9.04
N GLU A 161 22.76 3.90 -8.47
CA GLU A 161 23.38 3.43 -7.23
C GLU A 161 22.38 3.47 -6.07
N HIS A 162 21.58 4.54 -5.94
CA HIS A 162 20.48 4.61 -4.99
C HIS A 162 19.52 3.41 -5.12
N GLY A 163 19.09 3.09 -6.33
CA GLY A 163 18.22 1.95 -6.59
C GLY A 163 18.83 0.61 -6.21
N LYS A 164 20.11 0.39 -6.54
CA LYS A 164 20.85 -0.83 -6.15
C LYS A 164 20.94 -0.97 -4.63
N ARG A 165 21.30 0.09 -3.92
CA ARG A 165 21.43 0.09 -2.46
C ARG A 165 20.08 -0.10 -1.77
N SER A 166 19.03 0.51 -2.27
CA SER A 166 17.66 0.30 -1.78
C SER A 166 17.24 -1.17 -1.84
N ARG A 167 17.59 -1.88 -2.90
CA ARG A 167 17.33 -3.33 -3.03
C ARG A 167 18.10 -4.15 -2.01
N ARG A 168 19.35 -3.77 -1.69
CA ARG A 168 20.16 -4.43 -0.64
C ARG A 168 19.60 -4.18 0.75
N VAL A 169 19.07 -2.98 1.02
CA VAL A 169 18.33 -2.68 2.27
C VAL A 169 17.08 -3.56 2.37
N ALA A 170 16.30 -3.68 1.30
CA ALA A 170 15.12 -4.52 1.27
C ALA A 170 15.45 -6.02 1.45
N GLU A 171 16.52 -6.50 0.81
CA GLU A 171 17.01 -7.87 1.02
C GLU A 171 17.41 -8.11 2.49
N TYR A 172 18.07 -7.12 3.10
CA TYR A 172 18.41 -7.17 4.52
C TYR A 172 17.16 -7.29 5.39
N PHE A 173 16.11 -6.50 5.12
CA PHE A 173 14.83 -6.62 5.84
C PHE A 173 14.26 -8.03 5.73
N GLY A 174 14.22 -8.59 4.53
CA GLY A 174 13.72 -9.93 4.31
C GLY A 174 14.51 -11.00 5.04
N LYS A 175 15.83 -10.89 5.08
CA LYS A 175 16.71 -11.83 5.82
C LYS A 175 16.50 -11.73 7.32
N GLU A 176 16.45 -10.52 7.86
CA GLU A 176 16.35 -10.29 9.29
C GLU A 176 14.97 -10.64 9.87
N LEU A 177 13.90 -10.45 9.09
CA LEU A 177 12.55 -10.72 9.51
C LEU A 177 12.05 -12.12 9.11
N GLY A 178 12.79 -12.83 8.23
CA GLY A 178 12.37 -14.14 7.73
C GLY A 178 11.10 -14.09 6.87
N GLU A 179 10.84 -12.95 6.25
CA GLU A 179 9.67 -12.68 5.42
C GLU A 179 10.06 -11.86 4.19
N THR A 180 9.47 -12.15 3.03
CA THR A 180 9.75 -11.40 1.79
C THR A 180 9.42 -9.91 1.96
N CYS A 181 10.41 -9.04 1.76
CA CYS A 181 10.22 -7.61 1.56
C CYS A 181 9.81 -7.35 0.11
N TYR A 182 8.90 -6.45 -0.12
CA TYR A 182 8.52 -5.99 -1.47
C TYR A 182 9.11 -4.60 -1.68
N THR A 183 9.88 -4.45 -2.78
CA THR A 183 10.49 -3.16 -3.14
C THR A 183 9.75 -2.56 -4.31
N ASN A 184 9.13 -1.40 -4.11
CA ASN A 184 8.40 -0.72 -5.16
C ASN A 184 9.25 0.40 -5.79
N PHE A 185 9.42 0.36 -7.11
CA PHE A 185 10.10 1.37 -7.92
C PHE A 185 9.09 2.32 -8.57
N TRP A 186 8.84 3.44 -7.93
CA TRP A 186 8.08 4.57 -8.47
C TRP A 186 9.04 5.70 -8.86
N VAL A 187 9.01 6.09 -10.15
CA VAL A 187 9.91 7.10 -10.72
C VAL A 187 9.07 8.21 -11.37
N PRO A 188 9.04 9.42 -10.78
CA PRO A 188 8.16 10.49 -11.22
C PRO A 188 8.66 11.27 -12.44
N ASP A 189 9.67 10.78 -13.13
CA ASP A 189 10.31 11.45 -14.28
C ASP A 189 9.29 11.82 -15.35
N GLY A 190 9.32 13.08 -15.78
CA GLY A 190 8.40 13.57 -16.80
C GLY A 190 8.61 15.03 -17.19
N PHE A 191 7.75 15.51 -18.08
CA PHE A 191 7.72 16.90 -18.52
C PHE A 191 6.34 17.53 -18.31
N LYS A 192 6.33 18.82 -18.03
CA LYS A 192 5.10 19.62 -17.98
C LYS A 192 4.38 19.60 -19.33
N ASP A 193 5.11 19.70 -20.44
CA ASP A 193 4.56 19.67 -21.80
C ASP A 193 5.09 18.47 -22.60
N ASN A 194 4.49 18.18 -23.74
CA ASN A 194 4.86 17.07 -24.59
C ASN A 194 6.24 17.30 -25.23
N PRO A 195 7.24 16.44 -24.99
CA PRO A 195 8.52 16.53 -25.68
C PRO A 195 8.40 16.04 -27.13
N VAL A 196 9.29 16.53 -27.99
CA VAL A 196 9.42 16.04 -29.38
C VAL A 196 9.87 14.58 -29.39
N ASP A 197 10.82 14.22 -28.52
CA ASP A 197 11.32 12.86 -28.37
C ASP A 197 10.84 12.24 -27.07
N ARG A 198 9.82 11.39 -27.19
CA ARG A 198 9.30 10.60 -26.07
C ARG A 198 10.03 9.26 -25.87
N LEU A 199 10.80 8.82 -26.89
CA LEU A 199 11.42 7.50 -26.88
C LEU A 199 12.75 7.50 -26.12
N ALA A 200 13.58 8.53 -26.28
CA ALA A 200 14.90 8.57 -25.65
C ALA A 200 14.85 8.55 -24.11
N PRO A 201 13.96 9.31 -23.42
CA PRO A 201 13.82 9.18 -21.97
C PRO A 201 13.39 7.76 -21.53
N ARG A 202 12.48 7.13 -22.26
CA ARG A 202 12.04 5.75 -21.97
C ARG A 202 13.17 4.73 -22.15
N LYS A 203 14.01 4.88 -23.18
CA LYS A 203 15.22 4.04 -23.35
C LYS A 203 16.17 4.21 -22.16
N ARG A 204 16.43 5.44 -21.73
CA ARG A 204 17.30 5.71 -20.57
C ARG A 204 16.72 5.12 -19.29
N LEU A 205 15.42 5.26 -19.04
CA LEU A 205 14.75 4.65 -17.91
C LEU A 205 14.89 3.12 -17.94
N MET A 206 14.64 2.51 -19.09
CA MET A 206 14.80 1.06 -19.28
C MET A 206 16.23 0.59 -18.99
N GLU A 207 17.23 1.27 -19.56
CA GLU A 207 18.65 0.96 -19.35
C GLU A 207 19.06 1.13 -17.87
N SER A 208 18.60 2.19 -17.22
CA SER A 208 18.86 2.45 -15.81
C SER A 208 18.23 1.38 -14.91
N LEU A 209 16.99 0.96 -15.19
CA LEU A 209 16.32 -0.11 -14.46
C LEU A 209 17.00 -1.46 -14.71
N ASP A 210 17.40 -1.76 -15.96
CA ASP A 210 18.13 -2.99 -16.28
C ASP A 210 19.47 -3.05 -15.51
N GLU A 211 20.14 -1.91 -15.31
CA GLU A 211 21.35 -1.84 -14.50
C GLU A 211 21.07 -2.01 -13.00
N ILE A 212 20.00 -1.40 -12.47
CA ILE A 212 19.60 -1.59 -11.06
C ILE A 212 19.27 -3.07 -10.79
N PHE A 213 18.55 -3.70 -11.67
CA PHE A 213 18.10 -5.09 -11.51
C PHE A 213 19.11 -6.14 -11.98
N SER A 214 20.29 -5.74 -12.44
CA SER A 214 21.35 -6.68 -12.84
C SER A 214 21.93 -7.49 -11.68
N GLU A 215 21.88 -6.97 -10.46
CA GLU A 215 22.22 -7.71 -9.24
C GLU A 215 21.07 -8.66 -8.88
N GLU A 216 21.37 -9.96 -8.90
CA GLU A 216 20.39 -10.97 -8.49
C GLU A 216 20.23 -10.98 -6.98
N ILE A 217 18.98 -10.86 -6.53
CA ILE A 217 18.58 -10.99 -5.12
C ILE A 217 17.60 -12.15 -5.02
N ASP A 218 17.77 -12.96 -3.96
CA ASP A 218 16.89 -14.11 -3.72
C ASP A 218 15.44 -13.63 -3.42
N GLU A 219 14.50 -14.06 -4.26
CA GLU A 219 13.08 -13.69 -4.15
C GLU A 219 12.42 -14.11 -2.83
N ARG A 220 13.05 -14.97 -2.04
CA ARG A 220 12.61 -15.27 -0.67
C ARG A 220 12.76 -14.08 0.27
N TYR A 221 13.72 -13.20 0.00
CA TYR A 221 14.03 -12.05 0.83
C TYR A 221 13.55 -10.74 0.24
N ASN A 222 13.62 -10.58 -1.09
CA ASN A 222 13.10 -9.39 -1.75
C ASN A 222 12.51 -9.68 -3.12
N LYS A 223 11.35 -9.08 -3.39
CA LYS A 223 10.72 -9.04 -4.72
C LYS A 223 10.54 -7.60 -5.16
N ASP A 224 10.99 -7.33 -6.38
CA ASP A 224 10.90 -5.99 -6.97
C ASP A 224 9.57 -5.82 -7.72
N ALA A 225 8.91 -4.69 -7.50
CA ALA A 225 7.76 -4.21 -8.24
C ALA A 225 8.10 -2.89 -8.94
N VAL A 226 7.42 -2.61 -10.04
CA VAL A 226 7.53 -1.36 -10.79
C VAL A 226 6.17 -0.71 -10.89
N GLU A 227 6.13 0.60 -10.66
CA GLU A 227 4.91 1.39 -10.57
C GLU A 227 4.86 2.48 -11.60
N SER A 228 3.74 2.56 -12.32
CA SER A 228 3.49 3.61 -13.29
C SER A 228 2.97 4.89 -12.65
N LYS A 229 3.07 6.01 -13.41
CA LYS A 229 2.37 7.25 -13.10
C LYS A 229 1.60 7.72 -14.33
N LEU A 230 0.41 8.27 -14.13
CA LEU A 230 -0.39 8.84 -15.23
C LEU A 230 0.06 10.26 -15.54
N PHE A 231 -0.03 11.16 -14.58
CA PHE A 231 0.45 12.54 -14.61
C PHE A 231 0.58 13.08 -13.17
N GLY A 232 1.20 14.25 -13.03
CA GLY A 232 1.31 14.92 -11.74
C GLY A 232 1.91 16.31 -11.91
N ILE A 233 2.10 17.05 -10.82
CA ILE A 233 2.74 18.35 -10.82
C ILE A 233 4.17 18.20 -11.37
N GLY A 234 4.51 18.96 -12.41
CA GLY A 234 5.80 18.88 -13.12
C GLY A 234 5.84 17.84 -14.25
N ALA A 235 4.85 16.96 -14.34
CA ALA A 235 4.72 15.94 -15.39
C ALA A 235 3.27 15.88 -15.91
N GLU A 236 2.69 17.04 -16.21
CA GLU A 236 1.26 17.18 -16.52
C GLU A 236 0.90 16.56 -17.87
N ALA A 237 1.81 16.62 -18.86
CA ALA A 237 1.53 16.11 -20.20
C ALA A 237 2.32 14.86 -20.58
N TYR A 238 3.45 14.59 -19.94
CA TYR A 238 4.29 13.45 -20.26
C TYR A 238 4.97 12.87 -19.04
N THR A 239 4.64 11.62 -18.71
CA THR A 239 5.39 10.77 -17.77
C THR A 239 6.23 9.77 -18.55
N VAL A 240 7.48 9.55 -18.17
CA VAL A 240 8.36 8.59 -18.83
C VAL A 240 7.85 7.18 -18.58
N GLY A 241 7.55 6.86 -17.31
CA GLY A 241 7.06 5.56 -16.84
C GLY A 241 5.53 5.47 -16.90
N SER A 242 4.95 5.35 -18.11
CA SER A 242 3.52 5.07 -18.26
C SER A 242 3.18 3.61 -17.88
N HIS A 243 1.87 3.31 -17.74
CA HIS A 243 1.42 1.96 -17.45
C HIS A 243 1.91 0.95 -18.50
N GLU A 244 1.83 1.27 -19.77
CA GLU A 244 2.28 0.41 -20.87
C GLU A 244 3.79 0.15 -20.82
N PHE A 245 4.57 1.16 -20.40
CA PHE A 245 6.02 1.00 -20.23
C PHE A 245 6.31 -0.01 -19.12
N TYR A 246 5.74 0.19 -17.93
CA TYR A 246 6.03 -0.70 -16.78
C TYR A 246 5.38 -2.07 -16.89
N MET A 247 4.20 -2.17 -17.51
CA MET A 247 3.61 -3.47 -17.85
C MET A 247 4.54 -4.26 -18.78
N GLY A 248 4.99 -3.63 -19.88
CA GLY A 248 5.95 -4.27 -20.80
C GLY A 248 7.26 -4.61 -20.12
N TYR A 249 7.80 -3.71 -19.30
CA TYR A 249 9.03 -3.91 -18.55
C TYR A 249 8.90 -5.06 -17.54
N GLY A 250 7.92 -5.00 -16.66
CA GLY A 250 7.72 -6.01 -15.62
C GLY A 250 7.51 -7.41 -16.19
N LEU A 251 6.64 -7.56 -17.20
CA LEU A 251 6.37 -8.85 -17.84
C LEU A 251 7.62 -9.44 -18.52
N THR A 252 8.43 -8.61 -19.17
CA THR A 252 9.61 -9.09 -19.91
C THR A 252 10.85 -9.28 -19.03
N ARG A 253 10.90 -8.70 -17.83
CA ARG A 253 12.01 -8.81 -16.86
C ARG A 253 11.63 -9.62 -15.61
N GLY A 254 10.42 -10.18 -15.57
CA GLY A 254 9.95 -10.99 -14.45
C GLY A 254 9.81 -10.19 -13.14
N LYS A 255 9.50 -8.89 -13.24
CA LYS A 255 9.22 -8.04 -12.08
C LYS A 255 7.71 -7.97 -11.84
N MET A 256 7.31 -7.73 -10.58
CA MET A 256 5.92 -7.49 -10.25
C MET A 256 5.47 -6.16 -10.84
N ILE A 257 4.19 -6.06 -11.17
CA ILE A 257 3.58 -4.81 -11.61
C ILE A 257 2.77 -4.27 -10.45
N LEU A 258 3.03 -3.02 -10.07
CA LEU A 258 2.24 -2.34 -9.08
C LEU A 258 1.14 -1.53 -9.78
N LEU A 259 -0.08 -1.72 -9.29
CA LEU A 259 -1.26 -0.96 -9.68
C LEU A 259 -1.62 0.00 -8.54
N ASP A 260 -1.42 1.28 -8.75
CA ASP A 260 -1.93 2.32 -7.87
C ASP A 260 -3.30 2.80 -8.34
N ALA A 261 -4.24 2.94 -7.40
CA ALA A 261 -5.62 3.34 -7.72
C ALA A 261 -5.71 4.75 -8.31
N GLY A 262 -4.75 5.64 -7.98
CA GLY A 262 -4.68 7.02 -8.47
C GLY A 262 -3.95 7.20 -9.79
N HIS A 263 -3.22 6.18 -10.28
CA HIS A 263 -2.34 6.30 -11.42
C HIS A 263 -2.97 5.92 -12.76
N PHE A 264 -4.31 5.94 -12.83
CA PHE A 264 -5.07 5.67 -14.05
C PHE A 264 -6.07 6.78 -14.34
N HIS A 265 -6.55 6.83 -15.59
CA HIS A 265 -7.62 7.75 -15.95
C HIS A 265 -8.83 7.52 -15.04
N PRO A 266 -9.57 8.58 -14.60
CA PRO A 266 -10.69 8.43 -13.66
C PRO A 266 -11.82 7.49 -14.09
N THR A 267 -11.86 7.10 -15.37
CA THR A 267 -12.83 6.10 -15.90
C THR A 267 -12.28 4.67 -15.92
N GLU A 268 -11.02 4.48 -15.55
CA GLU A 268 -10.40 3.16 -15.42
C GLU A 268 -10.37 2.75 -13.95
N THR A 269 -10.49 1.44 -13.69
CA THR A 269 -10.40 0.84 -12.37
C THR A 269 -9.28 -0.18 -12.32
N ILE A 270 -8.57 -0.27 -11.19
CA ILE A 270 -7.51 -1.27 -11.02
C ILE A 270 -8.07 -2.66 -10.80
N SER A 271 -9.27 -2.78 -10.23
CA SER A 271 -9.99 -4.06 -10.08
C SER A 271 -10.08 -4.81 -11.41
N ASN A 272 -10.41 -4.12 -12.50
CA ASN A 272 -10.53 -4.73 -13.84
C ASN A 272 -9.19 -5.19 -14.44
N LYS A 273 -8.05 -4.80 -13.86
CA LYS A 273 -6.70 -5.13 -14.36
C LYS A 273 -6.10 -6.35 -13.66
N LEU A 274 -6.58 -6.69 -12.44
CA LEU A 274 -5.99 -7.70 -11.56
C LEU A 274 -5.94 -9.08 -12.20
N SER A 275 -7.09 -9.63 -12.57
CA SER A 275 -7.16 -10.99 -13.16
C SER A 275 -6.42 -11.08 -14.50
N SER A 276 -6.43 -10.00 -15.30
CA SER A 276 -5.65 -9.94 -16.53
C SER A 276 -4.15 -10.06 -16.28
N LEU A 277 -3.61 -9.26 -15.36
CA LEU A 277 -2.18 -9.27 -15.05
C LEU A 277 -1.76 -10.56 -14.33
N ALA A 278 -2.60 -11.12 -13.48
CA ALA A 278 -2.32 -12.36 -12.77
C ALA A 278 -2.08 -13.57 -13.69
N LEU A 279 -2.51 -13.50 -14.96
CA LEU A 279 -2.23 -14.54 -15.96
C LEU A 279 -0.78 -14.49 -16.47
N PHE A 280 -0.13 -13.35 -16.45
CA PHE A 280 1.16 -13.12 -17.09
C PHE A 280 2.27 -12.74 -16.11
N SER A 281 1.92 -12.14 -14.98
CA SER A 281 2.85 -11.67 -13.96
C SER A 281 3.07 -12.73 -12.86
N LYS A 282 4.25 -12.71 -12.25
CA LYS A 282 4.57 -13.52 -11.04
C LYS A 282 3.73 -13.13 -9.82
N GLY A 283 3.15 -11.93 -9.82
CA GLY A 283 2.29 -11.36 -8.79
C GLY A 283 1.97 -9.93 -9.15
N VAL A 284 0.97 -9.37 -8.48
CA VAL A 284 0.55 -7.98 -8.63
C VAL A 284 0.65 -7.31 -7.26
N MET A 285 1.29 -6.16 -7.20
CA MET A 285 1.28 -5.32 -6.02
C MET A 285 0.24 -4.21 -6.18
N LEU A 286 -0.38 -3.81 -5.11
CA LEU A 286 -1.41 -2.78 -5.10
C LEU A 286 -0.98 -1.64 -4.19
N HIS A 287 -1.20 -0.42 -4.65
CA HIS A 287 -1.35 0.75 -3.80
C HIS A 287 -2.81 1.19 -3.81
N VAL A 288 -3.49 0.89 -2.72
CA VAL A 288 -4.91 1.21 -2.58
C VAL A 288 -5.05 2.59 -1.97
N SER A 289 -5.65 3.48 -2.73
CA SER A 289 -5.99 4.85 -2.34
C SER A 289 -7.42 5.17 -2.80
N ARG A 290 -7.90 6.36 -2.55
CA ARG A 290 -9.15 6.87 -3.10
C ARG A 290 -8.88 8.10 -3.97
N PRO A 291 -8.62 7.95 -5.25
CA PRO A 291 -8.45 9.09 -6.16
C PRO A 291 -9.79 9.82 -6.35
N VAL A 292 -9.76 11.15 -6.26
CA VAL A 292 -10.91 11.99 -6.52
C VAL A 292 -10.63 12.86 -7.74
N ARG A 293 -11.00 12.37 -8.92
CA ARG A 293 -10.79 12.96 -10.26
C ARG A 293 -9.36 12.87 -10.79
N TRP A 294 -8.36 12.71 -9.97
CA TRP A 294 -6.94 12.56 -10.31
C TRP A 294 -6.22 11.87 -9.12
N ASP A 295 -4.94 11.69 -9.22
CA ASP A 295 -4.08 11.15 -8.17
C ASP A 295 -4.03 12.12 -6.96
N SER A 296 -5.02 12.02 -6.10
CA SER A 296 -5.26 12.97 -5.01
C SER A 296 -5.11 12.35 -3.61
N ASP A 297 -4.64 11.12 -3.55
CA ASP A 297 -4.17 10.38 -2.37
C ASP A 297 -5.09 10.46 -1.14
N HIS A 298 -6.41 10.42 -1.36
CA HIS A 298 -7.37 10.45 -0.25
C HIS A 298 -7.40 9.12 0.50
N VAL A 299 -7.75 9.23 1.78
CA VAL A 299 -7.95 8.07 2.66
C VAL A 299 -8.99 7.11 2.06
N VAL A 300 -8.67 5.82 2.11
CA VAL A 300 -9.51 4.73 1.61
C VAL A 300 -10.83 4.66 2.39
N ILE A 301 -11.94 4.72 1.68
CA ILE A 301 -13.29 4.52 2.21
C ILE A 301 -13.90 3.23 1.62
N MET A 302 -15.03 2.80 2.16
CA MET A 302 -15.76 1.63 1.65
C MET A 302 -16.62 2.02 0.42
N ASP A 303 -15.94 2.33 -0.69
CA ASP A 303 -16.58 2.61 -1.97
C ASP A 303 -16.70 1.36 -2.85
N ASP A 304 -17.22 1.53 -4.04
CA ASP A 304 -17.45 0.41 -4.96
C ASP A 304 -16.11 -0.17 -5.47
N GLU A 305 -15.13 0.68 -5.78
CA GLU A 305 -13.86 0.21 -6.30
C GLU A 305 -13.07 -0.62 -5.28
N LEU A 306 -13.02 -0.18 -4.03
CA LEU A 306 -12.39 -0.97 -2.96
C LEU A 306 -13.03 -2.35 -2.83
N GLN A 307 -14.37 -2.42 -2.91
CA GLN A 307 -15.10 -3.68 -2.84
C GLN A 307 -14.82 -4.57 -4.06
N GLU A 308 -14.75 -3.99 -5.26
CA GLU A 308 -14.43 -4.74 -6.49
C GLU A 308 -12.98 -5.24 -6.50
N ILE A 309 -12.00 -4.46 -6.01
CA ILE A 309 -10.62 -4.93 -5.80
C ILE A 309 -10.62 -6.17 -4.90
N ALA A 310 -11.29 -6.09 -3.75
CA ALA A 310 -11.34 -7.21 -2.81
C ALA A 310 -12.04 -8.45 -3.41
N LYS A 311 -13.14 -8.26 -4.13
CA LYS A 311 -13.85 -9.35 -4.82
C LYS A 311 -12.98 -9.98 -5.90
N GLU A 312 -12.27 -9.18 -6.70
CA GLU A 312 -11.41 -9.68 -7.76
C GLU A 312 -10.26 -10.53 -7.20
N ILE A 313 -9.67 -10.11 -6.08
CA ILE A 313 -8.64 -10.88 -5.37
C ILE A 313 -9.22 -12.22 -4.85
N VAL A 314 -10.34 -12.16 -4.13
CA VAL A 314 -10.90 -13.34 -3.45
C VAL A 314 -11.55 -14.30 -4.44
N ARG A 315 -12.35 -13.81 -5.36
CA ARG A 315 -13.07 -14.63 -6.34
C ARG A 315 -12.15 -15.41 -7.30
N ASN A 316 -10.93 -14.89 -7.53
CA ASN A 316 -9.96 -15.51 -8.43
C ASN A 316 -8.80 -16.20 -7.69
N ASP A 317 -8.93 -16.42 -6.38
CA ASP A 317 -7.92 -17.10 -5.55
C ASP A 317 -6.53 -16.43 -5.65
N LEU A 318 -6.50 -15.08 -5.64
CA LEU A 318 -5.29 -14.28 -5.82
C LEU A 318 -4.66 -13.81 -4.50
N LEU A 319 -5.14 -14.25 -3.33
CA LEU A 319 -4.60 -13.82 -2.03
C LEU A 319 -3.09 -14.08 -1.90
N ASP A 320 -2.56 -15.15 -2.51
CA ASP A 320 -1.14 -15.47 -2.51
C ASP A 320 -0.32 -14.74 -3.59
N LYS A 321 -1.00 -14.06 -4.53
CA LYS A 321 -0.38 -13.36 -5.67
C LYS A 321 -0.54 -11.85 -5.59
N ALA A 322 -1.53 -11.36 -4.86
CA ALA A 322 -1.80 -9.94 -4.69
C ALA A 322 -1.17 -9.44 -3.39
N VAL A 323 -0.22 -8.53 -3.49
CA VAL A 323 0.39 -7.84 -2.35
C VAL A 323 -0.35 -6.53 -2.15
N ILE A 324 -1.02 -6.39 -1.02
CA ILE A 324 -1.89 -5.23 -0.75
C ILE A 324 -1.14 -4.21 0.08
N GLY A 325 -0.81 -3.07 -0.50
CA GLY A 325 -0.33 -1.87 0.16
C GLY A 325 -1.35 -0.75 0.10
N LEU A 326 -1.24 0.20 1.02
CA LEU A 326 -2.00 1.44 0.99
C LEU A 326 -1.07 2.58 0.59
N ASP A 327 -1.62 3.55 -0.15
CA ASP A 327 -0.92 4.77 -0.52
C ASP A 327 -1.88 5.95 -0.50
N PHE A 328 -1.89 6.66 0.62
CA PHE A 328 -2.61 7.91 0.79
C PHE A 328 -1.92 8.77 1.83
N PHE A 329 -2.10 10.08 1.73
CA PHE A 329 -1.64 11.02 2.75
C PHE A 329 -2.55 12.24 2.80
N ASP A 330 -3.05 12.54 4.00
CA ASP A 330 -4.00 13.61 4.26
C ASP A 330 -3.61 14.33 5.56
N ALA A 331 -3.14 15.56 5.42
CA ALA A 331 -2.79 16.42 6.54
C ALA A 331 -3.94 17.32 6.99
N THR A 332 -5.17 17.10 6.52
CA THR A 332 -6.37 17.83 6.96
C THR A 332 -7.07 17.20 8.16
N ILE A 333 -6.71 15.96 8.51
CA ILE A 333 -7.32 15.15 9.57
C ILE A 333 -6.24 14.52 10.46
N ASN A 334 -6.67 13.94 11.58
CA ASN A 334 -5.78 13.16 12.44
C ASN A 334 -5.16 11.97 11.68
N ARG A 335 -3.82 11.92 11.65
CA ARG A 335 -3.04 10.97 10.83
C ARG A 335 -3.23 9.52 11.26
N ILE A 336 -3.37 9.28 12.57
CA ILE A 336 -3.62 7.94 13.11
C ILE A 336 -5.03 7.49 12.73
N ALA A 337 -6.02 8.37 12.83
CA ALA A 337 -7.38 8.06 12.38
C ALA A 337 -7.43 7.73 10.88
N ALA A 338 -6.65 8.45 10.04
CA ALA A 338 -6.53 8.17 8.62
C ALA A 338 -6.02 6.74 8.36
N TRP A 339 -4.92 6.33 8.99
CA TRP A 339 -4.40 4.95 8.92
C TRP A 339 -5.45 3.92 9.35
N VAL A 340 -6.07 4.13 10.53
CA VAL A 340 -7.05 3.18 11.07
C VAL A 340 -8.25 3.03 10.15
N VAL A 341 -8.76 4.13 9.59
CA VAL A 341 -9.88 4.09 8.62
C VAL A 341 -9.49 3.33 7.36
N GLY A 342 -8.36 3.66 6.74
CA GLY A 342 -7.91 3.02 5.50
C GLY A 342 -7.67 1.52 5.67
N MET A 343 -6.90 1.14 6.69
CA MET A 343 -6.59 -0.26 7.00
C MET A 343 -7.86 -1.07 7.29
N ARG A 344 -8.71 -0.58 8.21
CA ARG A 344 -9.95 -1.28 8.57
C ARG A 344 -10.93 -1.40 7.40
N ASN A 345 -11.02 -0.39 6.53
CA ASN A 345 -11.90 -0.47 5.36
C ASN A 345 -11.39 -1.48 4.34
N THR A 346 -10.09 -1.55 4.11
CA THR A 346 -9.50 -2.56 3.23
C THR A 346 -9.74 -3.98 3.78
N GLN A 347 -9.54 -4.19 5.08
CA GLN A 347 -9.85 -5.47 5.73
C GLN A 347 -11.35 -5.82 5.66
N LYS A 348 -12.24 -4.85 5.86
CA LYS A 348 -13.70 -5.06 5.74
C LYS A 348 -14.13 -5.40 4.31
N ALA A 349 -13.50 -4.80 3.31
CA ALA A 349 -13.76 -5.13 1.91
C ALA A 349 -13.37 -6.58 1.60
N LEU A 350 -12.19 -7.00 2.07
CA LEU A 350 -11.73 -8.39 1.98
C LEU A 350 -12.67 -9.35 2.73
N LEU A 351 -13.09 -8.98 3.95
CA LEU A 351 -14.05 -9.77 4.72
C LEU A 351 -15.36 -9.96 3.95
N LYS A 352 -15.92 -8.88 3.39
CA LYS A 352 -17.16 -8.96 2.60
C LYS A 352 -16.99 -9.86 1.39
N ALA A 353 -15.88 -9.79 0.69
CA ALA A 353 -15.58 -10.65 -0.45
C ALA A 353 -15.43 -12.13 -0.03
N LEU A 354 -14.76 -12.41 1.10
CA LEU A 354 -14.62 -13.76 1.65
C LEU A 354 -15.95 -14.34 2.14
N LEU A 355 -16.91 -13.51 2.52
CA LEU A 355 -18.25 -13.91 2.96
C LEU A 355 -19.23 -14.13 1.79
N GLU A 356 -18.82 -13.94 0.54
CA GLU A 356 -19.65 -14.27 -0.62
C GLU A 356 -19.69 -15.78 -0.88
N PRO A 357 -20.84 -16.36 -1.25
CA PRO A 357 -20.97 -17.74 -1.72
C PRO A 357 -20.48 -17.84 -3.18
N THR A 358 -19.19 -17.60 -3.42
CA THR A 358 -18.59 -17.46 -4.76
C THR A 358 -18.87 -18.66 -5.66
N GLY A 359 -18.87 -19.89 -5.10
CA GLY A 359 -19.18 -21.10 -5.86
C GLY A 359 -20.60 -21.10 -6.43
N GLU A 360 -21.58 -20.69 -5.61
CA GLU A 360 -22.98 -20.59 -6.07
C GLU A 360 -23.18 -19.47 -7.09
N LEU A 361 -22.53 -18.32 -6.88
CA LEU A 361 -22.60 -17.20 -7.84
C LEU A 361 -22.03 -17.60 -9.21
N ARG A 362 -20.92 -18.35 -9.24
CA ARG A 362 -20.36 -18.93 -10.48
C ARG A 362 -21.30 -19.92 -11.14
N THR A 363 -21.98 -20.77 -10.36
CA THR A 363 -22.97 -21.73 -10.90
C THR A 363 -24.11 -20.99 -11.58
N MET A 364 -24.64 -19.92 -10.95
CA MET A 364 -25.70 -19.09 -11.56
C MET A 364 -25.23 -18.46 -12.89
N GLU A 365 -23.97 -18.03 -12.98
CA GLU A 365 -23.41 -17.51 -14.24
C GLU A 365 -23.33 -18.59 -15.34
N LEU A 366 -22.83 -19.78 -15.01
CA LEU A 366 -22.73 -20.88 -15.95
C LEU A 366 -24.09 -21.35 -16.44
N GLU A 367 -25.10 -21.33 -15.58
CA GLU A 367 -26.48 -21.65 -15.91
C GLU A 367 -27.24 -20.50 -16.60
N GLN A 368 -26.60 -19.35 -16.79
CA GLN A 368 -27.17 -18.12 -17.37
C GLN A 368 -28.37 -17.56 -16.56
N ASP A 369 -28.47 -17.90 -15.27
CA ASP A 369 -29.45 -17.30 -14.35
C ASP A 369 -28.92 -15.99 -13.77
N LEU A 370 -28.68 -15.02 -14.65
CA LEU A 370 -28.08 -13.74 -14.31
C LEU A 370 -29.00 -12.89 -13.41
N THR A 371 -30.32 -13.10 -13.52
CA THR A 371 -31.30 -12.42 -12.66
C THR A 371 -31.15 -12.88 -11.21
N LYS A 372 -31.08 -14.19 -10.98
CA LYS A 372 -30.87 -14.75 -9.63
C LYS A 372 -29.53 -14.31 -9.05
N ARG A 373 -28.45 -14.35 -9.86
CA ARG A 373 -27.14 -13.84 -9.45
C ARG A 373 -27.22 -12.38 -8.96
N LEU A 374 -27.88 -11.50 -9.72
CA LEU A 374 -28.05 -10.09 -9.34
C LEU A 374 -28.82 -9.98 -8.00
N VAL A 375 -29.96 -10.65 -7.88
CA VAL A 375 -30.79 -10.64 -6.66
C VAL A 375 -29.95 -11.12 -5.46
N VAL A 376 -29.28 -12.25 -5.57
CA VAL A 376 -28.44 -12.79 -4.47
C VAL A 376 -27.32 -11.81 -4.10
N THR A 377 -26.66 -11.19 -5.07
CA THR A 377 -25.59 -10.22 -4.83
C THR A 377 -26.11 -8.98 -4.08
N GLU A 378 -27.33 -8.50 -4.42
CA GLU A 378 -27.95 -7.37 -3.70
C GLU A 378 -28.38 -7.78 -2.28
N GLU A 379 -29.00 -8.93 -2.08
CA GLU A 379 -29.39 -9.43 -0.74
C GLU A 379 -28.20 -9.65 0.19
N LEU A 380 -27.02 -10.02 -0.35
CA LEU A 380 -25.79 -10.14 0.43
C LEU A 380 -25.33 -8.84 1.08
N LYS A 381 -25.73 -7.68 0.55
CA LYS A 381 -25.39 -6.39 1.15
C LYS A 381 -26.05 -6.21 2.53
N ASP A 382 -27.19 -6.84 2.77
CA ASP A 382 -27.95 -6.81 4.02
C ASP A 382 -27.57 -7.95 4.99
N PHE A 383 -26.59 -8.77 4.63
CA PHE A 383 -26.07 -9.78 5.54
C PHE A 383 -25.24 -9.16 6.68
N PRO A 384 -25.20 -9.80 7.87
CA PRO A 384 -24.61 -9.19 9.05
C PRO A 384 -23.09 -9.29 9.09
N TYR A 385 -22.42 -8.79 8.05
CA TYR A 385 -20.94 -8.76 8.00
C TYR A 385 -20.34 -7.92 9.15
N ALA A 386 -21.08 -6.92 9.62
CA ALA A 386 -20.62 -6.07 10.71
C ALA A 386 -20.48 -6.84 12.03
N ASP A 387 -21.33 -7.86 12.28
CA ASP A 387 -21.21 -8.70 13.46
C ASP A 387 -20.00 -9.65 13.36
N VAL A 388 -19.71 -10.15 12.15
CA VAL A 388 -18.48 -10.93 11.90
C VAL A 388 -17.24 -10.06 12.07
N TRP A 389 -17.26 -8.83 11.56
CA TRP A 389 -16.19 -7.85 11.74
C TRP A 389 -15.95 -7.48 13.21
N ASN A 390 -17.01 -7.23 13.96
CA ASN A 390 -16.91 -6.89 15.38
C ASN A 390 -16.32 -8.04 16.18
N TYR A 391 -16.68 -9.28 15.86
CA TYR A 391 -16.11 -10.46 16.47
C TYR A 391 -14.63 -10.62 16.12
N PHE A 392 -14.24 -10.35 14.88
CA PHE A 392 -12.84 -10.32 14.47
C PHE A 392 -12.03 -9.28 15.27
N CYS A 393 -12.58 -8.08 15.48
CA CYS A 393 -11.96 -7.07 16.33
C CYS A 393 -11.81 -7.56 17.77
N GLU A 394 -12.88 -8.08 18.38
CA GLU A 394 -12.87 -8.57 19.78
C GLU A 394 -11.86 -9.68 19.98
N THR A 395 -11.78 -10.66 19.06
CA THR A 395 -10.84 -11.79 19.15
C THR A 395 -9.39 -11.40 18.92
N ASN A 396 -9.14 -10.27 18.25
CA ASN A 396 -7.82 -9.67 18.09
C ASN A 396 -7.49 -8.64 19.18
N GLY A 397 -8.35 -8.47 20.20
CA GLY A 397 -8.11 -7.57 21.32
C GLY A 397 -8.13 -6.07 20.95
N VAL A 398 -8.73 -5.70 19.81
CA VAL A 398 -8.84 -4.30 19.39
C VAL A 398 -10.26 -3.75 19.61
N PRO A 399 -10.40 -2.42 19.80
CA PRO A 399 -11.69 -1.81 20.11
C PRO A 399 -12.74 -2.05 19.00
N VAL A 400 -13.96 -2.38 19.43
CA VAL A 400 -15.12 -2.63 18.57
C VAL A 400 -15.91 -1.33 18.29
N GLY A 401 -16.52 -1.23 17.13
CA GLY A 401 -17.37 -0.10 16.73
C GLY A 401 -16.59 1.22 16.72
N LEU A 402 -17.14 2.26 17.34
CA LEU A 402 -16.51 3.58 17.44
C LEU A 402 -15.52 3.73 18.61
N ALA A 403 -15.37 2.71 19.45
CA ALA A 403 -14.50 2.80 20.63
C ALA A 403 -13.03 3.12 20.26
N TRP A 404 -12.55 2.65 19.10
CA TRP A 404 -11.23 2.98 18.61
C TRP A 404 -10.98 4.49 18.42
N TYR A 405 -12.01 5.24 18.04
CA TYR A 405 -11.87 6.68 17.85
C TYR A 405 -11.65 7.43 19.19
N ASN A 406 -12.25 6.95 20.28
CA ASN A 406 -11.99 7.52 21.62
C ASN A 406 -10.51 7.33 21.99
N GLU A 407 -9.92 6.20 21.63
CA GLU A 407 -8.50 5.93 21.83
C GLU A 407 -7.59 6.87 21.02
N VAL A 408 -7.97 7.19 19.78
CA VAL A 408 -7.27 8.19 18.95
C VAL A 408 -7.37 9.56 19.59
N LYS A 409 -8.54 9.96 20.08
CA LYS A 409 -8.73 11.27 20.73
C LYS A 409 -7.92 11.40 22.03
N ALA A 410 -7.90 10.35 22.84
CA ALA A 410 -7.08 10.32 24.05
C ALA A 410 -5.58 10.45 23.71
N TYR A 411 -5.11 9.76 22.68
CA TYR A 411 -3.72 9.86 22.22
C TYR A 411 -3.40 11.25 21.65
N GLU A 412 -4.32 11.85 20.90
CA GLU A 412 -4.19 13.21 20.39
C GLU A 412 -4.00 14.22 21.54
N GLU A 413 -4.82 14.13 22.59
CA GLU A 413 -4.74 14.99 23.77
C GLU A 413 -3.44 14.80 24.58
N GLN A 414 -3.00 13.55 24.74
CA GLN A 414 -1.88 13.19 25.59
C GLN A 414 -0.51 13.29 24.90
N VAL A 415 -0.44 13.04 23.59
CA VAL A 415 0.81 12.91 22.85
C VAL A 415 0.91 13.93 21.72
N LEU A 416 -0.02 13.92 20.76
CA LEU A 416 0.12 14.74 19.55
C LEU A 416 0.06 16.24 19.86
N SER A 417 -0.74 16.65 20.84
CA SER A 417 -0.83 18.05 21.26
C SER A 417 0.49 18.63 21.84
N GLN A 418 1.42 17.76 22.20
CA GLN A 418 2.73 18.16 22.71
C GLN A 418 3.77 18.41 21.60
N ARG A 419 3.40 18.15 20.36
CA ARG A 419 4.28 18.29 19.20
C ARG A 419 4.15 19.63 18.46
N ASN A 420 3.48 20.61 19.03
CA ASN A 420 3.25 21.94 18.43
C ASN A 420 4.48 22.87 18.60
#